data_50297c9f763d630e2a561d21dab9c5d1
#
_entry.id   50297c9f763d630e2a561d21dab9c5d1
#
_cell.length_a   1.000
_cell.length_b   1.000
_cell.length_c   1.000
_cell.angle_alpha   90.00
_cell.angle_beta   90.00
_cell.angle_gamma   90.00
#
_symmetry.space_group_name_H-M   'P 1'
#
loop_
_entity.id
_entity.type
_entity.pdbx_description
1 polymer ?
#
loop_
_entity_poly.entity_id
_entity_poly.type
_entity_poly.pdbx_seq_one_letter_code
_entity_poly.pdbx_strand_id
1 'polypeptide(L)'
;MASISLSRQPALSTAELEQITSVWKAPGLFATLISVFCAFGGWTLLLPVIPLTVIQHGGSESLAGLSTGVFMGATVLTQAFTPWLIRVVGYPAVMAGAGIMLGLPALVYLVDMSPPVLLGIAVLRGMGFGAVTVAESALIAELVPRRLMGNSSAALGTAVGVAQLISFPLGLWLLNSHGQAWVFSVAAIYAVVGSAAAWWIPYQSKARKADQDALLADATAARSADNLEVSAAPIPAATWKLAAVPGLAIGAIATGFAAFSTFLAPAVEAIDLTVAALISAAGLSVLGGMQMLGRIIAGRYTMKRGEAGHLAGIGLGCGITGLILAGILIALAPVGIPLVAGAFAAAGIFGLGFGLVQNEALLMLFERLPNEKTTLASALWNMTFDSGTGIGAILLGIAASAFAFQQAFWIAACIGTFALCVVIADRVVGRRRLRGTAKPAPAAG
;
A
#
# COMPACT_ATOMS: atom_id res chain seq x y z
N MET A 1 -32.37 18.32 4.42
CA MET A 1 -31.24 18.82 3.61
C MET A 1 -30.35 19.61 4.55
N ALA A 2 -29.20 19.04 4.95
CA ALA A 2 -28.23 19.79 5.75
C ALA A 2 -27.52 20.77 4.81
N SER A 3 -27.56 22.07 5.15
CA SER A 3 -26.81 23.10 4.45
C SER A 3 -25.33 22.78 4.55
N ILE A 4 -24.67 22.51 3.44
CA ILE A 4 -23.21 22.38 3.36
C ILE A 4 -22.67 23.78 3.60
N SER A 5 -22.27 24.05 4.83
CA SER A 5 -21.54 25.27 5.19
C SER A 5 -20.17 25.20 4.51
N LEU A 6 -19.91 26.14 3.59
CA LEU A 6 -18.63 26.31 2.91
C LEU A 6 -17.51 26.86 3.84
N SER A 7 -17.81 27.11 5.10
CA SER A 7 -16.82 27.58 6.07
C SER A 7 -16.01 26.40 6.62
N ARG A 8 -14.69 26.55 6.61
CA ARG A 8 -13.71 25.61 7.18
C ARG A 8 -14.01 25.41 8.67
N GLN A 9 -14.38 24.19 9.06
CA GLN A 9 -14.73 23.88 10.45
C GLN A 9 -13.47 23.54 11.25
N PRO A 10 -13.36 23.98 12.52
CA PRO A 10 -12.32 23.50 13.42
C PRO A 10 -12.55 22.03 13.75
N ALA A 11 -11.48 21.31 14.05
CA ALA A 11 -11.59 19.94 14.55
C ALA A 11 -12.35 19.92 15.89
N LEU A 12 -13.17 18.88 16.08
CA LEU A 12 -13.93 18.70 17.31
C LEU A 12 -13.02 18.55 18.54
N SER A 13 -13.47 19.05 19.68
CA SER A 13 -12.85 18.78 20.96
C SER A 13 -12.98 17.29 21.33
N THR A 14 -12.18 16.81 22.26
CA THR A 14 -12.22 15.40 22.71
C THR A 14 -13.62 15.01 23.24
N ALA A 15 -14.29 15.92 23.95
CA ALA A 15 -15.63 15.68 24.47
C ALA A 15 -16.71 15.59 23.38
N GLU A 16 -16.63 16.44 22.36
CA GLU A 16 -17.54 16.40 21.20
C GLU A 16 -17.28 15.15 20.33
N LEU A 17 -16.02 14.75 20.21
CA LEU A 17 -15.63 13.56 19.46
C LEU A 17 -16.27 12.30 20.09
N GLU A 18 -16.29 12.18 21.42
CA GLU A 18 -16.90 11.05 22.12
C GLU A 18 -18.44 11.00 21.96
N GLN A 19 -19.09 12.09 21.56
CA GLN A 19 -20.54 12.11 21.30
C GLN A 19 -20.91 11.57 19.90
N ILE A 20 -19.93 11.37 19.01
CA ILE A 20 -20.19 10.84 17.66
C ILE A 20 -20.65 9.39 17.75
N THR A 21 -21.87 9.11 17.31
CA THR A 21 -22.49 7.77 17.35
C THR A 21 -22.25 6.94 16.08
N SER A 22 -21.84 7.58 14.97
CA SER A 22 -21.58 6.92 13.68
C SER A 22 -20.44 7.61 12.96
N VAL A 23 -19.58 6.85 12.32
CA VAL A 23 -18.45 7.37 11.52
C VAL A 23 -18.91 8.38 10.46
N TRP A 24 -20.07 8.16 9.85
CA TRP A 24 -20.65 9.01 8.82
C TRP A 24 -21.07 10.40 9.30
N LYS A 25 -21.14 10.60 10.62
CA LYS A 25 -21.40 11.91 11.24
C LYS A 25 -20.12 12.66 11.60
N ALA A 26 -18.95 12.04 11.44
CA ALA A 26 -17.67 12.67 11.73
C ALA A 26 -17.39 13.80 10.73
N PRO A 27 -17.18 15.05 11.19
CA PRO A 27 -16.85 16.16 10.31
C PRO A 27 -15.56 15.87 9.53
N GLY A 28 -15.58 16.12 8.23
CA GLY A 28 -14.42 15.92 7.36
C GLY A 28 -14.20 14.48 6.88
N LEU A 29 -14.94 13.47 7.37
CA LEU A 29 -14.77 12.10 6.89
C LEU A 29 -14.99 11.99 5.37
N PHE A 30 -16.08 12.54 4.85
CA PHE A 30 -16.37 12.49 3.41
C PHE A 30 -15.29 13.20 2.59
N ALA A 31 -14.82 14.36 3.05
CA ALA A 31 -13.74 15.09 2.41
C ALA A 31 -12.45 14.26 2.38
N THR A 32 -12.13 13.58 3.48
CA THR A 32 -11.00 12.67 3.57
C THR A 32 -11.15 11.49 2.60
N LEU A 33 -12.31 10.83 2.58
CA LEU A 33 -12.56 9.68 1.70
C LEU A 33 -12.49 10.06 0.21
N ILE A 34 -13.02 11.24 -0.18
CA ILE A 34 -12.91 11.76 -1.55
C ILE A 34 -11.45 12.06 -1.89
N SER A 35 -10.72 12.73 -1.00
CA SER A 35 -9.30 13.04 -1.21
C SER A 35 -8.47 11.78 -1.38
N VAL A 36 -8.69 10.77 -0.55
CA VAL A 36 -8.02 9.47 -0.60
C VAL A 36 -8.40 8.69 -1.86
N PHE A 37 -9.69 8.64 -2.20
CA PHE A 37 -10.16 8.01 -3.43
C PHE A 37 -9.46 8.61 -4.66
N CYS A 38 -9.37 9.93 -4.73
CA CYS A 38 -8.71 10.61 -5.84
C CYS A 38 -7.19 10.37 -5.84
N ALA A 39 -6.53 10.39 -4.69
CA ALA A 39 -5.10 10.16 -4.60
C ALA A 39 -4.74 8.73 -5.02
N PHE A 40 -5.42 7.71 -4.45
CA PHE A 40 -5.20 6.32 -4.83
C PHE A 40 -5.68 6.02 -6.24
N GLY A 41 -6.76 6.66 -6.70
CA GLY A 41 -7.23 6.56 -8.07
C GLY A 41 -6.20 7.08 -9.07
N GLY A 42 -5.64 8.27 -8.83
CA GLY A 42 -4.60 8.86 -9.67
C GLY A 42 -3.31 8.04 -9.68
N TRP A 43 -2.88 7.54 -8.50
CA TRP A 43 -1.74 6.64 -8.40
C TRP A 43 -1.97 5.35 -9.19
N THR A 44 -3.09 4.70 -8.97
CA THR A 44 -3.43 3.40 -9.56
C THR A 44 -3.63 3.49 -11.08
N LEU A 45 -4.25 4.60 -11.53
CA LEU A 45 -4.42 4.91 -12.96
C LEU A 45 -3.07 4.93 -13.69
N LEU A 46 -2.07 5.56 -13.08
CA LEU A 46 -0.77 5.80 -13.71
C LEU A 46 0.24 4.69 -13.46
N LEU A 47 0.02 3.83 -12.47
CA LEU A 47 0.99 2.80 -12.07
C LEU A 47 1.37 1.85 -13.22
N PRO A 48 0.43 1.25 -13.98
CA PRO A 48 0.77 0.43 -15.14
C PRO A 48 1.00 1.26 -16.42
N VAL A 49 0.40 2.45 -16.51
CA VAL A 49 0.46 3.28 -17.72
C VAL A 49 1.84 3.85 -17.96
N ILE A 50 2.50 4.39 -16.93
CA ILE A 50 3.81 5.02 -17.11
C ILE A 50 4.87 4.03 -17.60
N PRO A 51 5.07 2.85 -16.96
CA PRO A 51 6.00 1.85 -17.47
C PRO A 51 5.71 1.42 -18.92
N LEU A 52 4.44 1.17 -19.23
CA LEU A 52 4.02 0.81 -20.58
C LEU A 52 4.34 1.91 -21.59
N THR A 53 3.99 3.16 -21.27
CA THR A 53 4.27 4.30 -22.15
C THR A 53 5.77 4.52 -22.37
N VAL A 54 6.62 4.30 -21.34
CA VAL A 54 8.08 4.35 -21.46
C VAL A 54 8.56 3.34 -22.52
N ILE A 55 8.08 2.11 -22.47
CA ILE A 55 8.44 1.05 -23.43
C ILE A 55 7.92 1.37 -24.83
N GLN A 56 6.68 1.84 -24.96
CA GLN A 56 6.08 2.24 -26.25
C GLN A 56 6.83 3.39 -26.91
N HIS A 57 7.49 4.27 -26.14
CA HIS A 57 8.37 5.34 -26.67
C HIS A 57 9.82 4.89 -26.90
N GLY A 58 10.11 3.58 -26.87
CA GLY A 58 11.43 3.01 -27.12
C GLY A 58 12.38 3.06 -25.93
N GLY A 59 11.87 3.35 -24.72
CA GLY A 59 12.62 3.22 -23.49
C GLY A 59 12.81 1.75 -23.09
N SER A 60 13.88 1.44 -22.34
CA SER A 60 14.13 0.08 -21.87
C SER A 60 13.20 -0.33 -20.71
N GLU A 61 13.02 -1.63 -20.54
CA GLU A 61 12.31 -2.21 -19.40
C GLU A 61 12.99 -1.82 -18.06
N SER A 62 14.32 -1.65 -18.08
CA SER A 62 15.07 -1.12 -16.93
C SER A 62 14.63 0.29 -16.58
N LEU A 63 14.43 1.17 -17.56
CA LEU A 63 13.95 2.54 -17.33
C LEU A 63 12.51 2.54 -16.83
N ALA A 64 11.66 1.66 -17.36
CA ALA A 64 10.29 1.46 -16.89
C ALA A 64 10.26 1.02 -15.41
N GLY A 65 11.06 0.01 -15.05
CA GLY A 65 11.21 -0.44 -13.66
C GLY A 65 11.81 0.64 -12.75
N LEU A 66 12.83 1.37 -13.24
CA LEU A 66 13.47 2.46 -12.51
C LEU A 66 12.49 3.61 -12.21
N SER A 67 11.58 3.94 -13.12
CA SER A 67 10.56 4.98 -12.91
C SER A 67 9.66 4.65 -11.72
N THR A 68 9.22 3.40 -11.61
CA THR A 68 8.45 2.90 -10.45
C THR A 68 9.31 2.86 -9.20
N GLY A 69 10.56 2.41 -9.30
CA GLY A 69 11.49 2.33 -8.18
C GLY A 69 11.82 3.68 -7.57
N VAL A 70 12.09 4.69 -8.39
CA VAL A 70 12.35 6.07 -7.95
C VAL A 70 11.11 6.68 -7.30
N PHE A 71 9.93 6.45 -7.88
CA PHE A 71 8.65 6.86 -7.28
C PHE A 71 8.49 6.27 -5.87
N MET A 72 8.67 4.96 -5.70
CA MET A 72 8.54 4.29 -4.42
C MET A 72 9.65 4.68 -3.43
N GLY A 73 10.88 4.89 -3.90
CA GLY A 73 11.98 5.42 -3.08
C GLY A 73 11.65 6.79 -2.50
N ALA A 74 11.15 7.70 -3.33
CA ALA A 74 10.70 9.02 -2.88
C ALA A 74 9.49 8.92 -1.92
N THR A 75 8.58 7.96 -2.15
CA THR A 75 7.46 7.66 -1.25
C THR A 75 7.97 7.30 0.14
N VAL A 76 8.84 6.30 0.26
CA VAL A 76 9.38 5.84 1.55
C VAL A 76 10.13 6.94 2.29
N LEU A 77 10.95 7.70 1.58
CA LEU A 77 11.67 8.82 2.19
C LEU A 77 10.70 9.87 2.72
N THR A 78 9.67 10.23 1.97
CA THR A 78 8.70 11.25 2.38
C THR A 78 7.84 10.78 3.56
N GLN A 79 7.50 9.51 3.65
CA GLN A 79 6.76 8.95 4.78
C GLN A 79 7.46 9.24 6.12
N ALA A 80 8.80 9.23 6.16
CA ALA A 80 9.55 9.55 7.37
C ALA A 80 9.39 11.01 7.83
N PHE A 81 9.22 11.94 6.90
CA PHE A 81 9.10 13.38 7.18
C PHE A 81 7.66 13.86 7.32
N THR A 82 6.69 13.10 6.84
CA THR A 82 5.28 13.49 6.82
C THR A 82 4.69 13.81 8.21
N PRO A 83 5.01 13.08 9.31
CA PRO A 83 4.51 13.46 10.63
C PRO A 83 4.99 14.85 11.09
N TRP A 84 6.22 15.22 10.74
CA TRP A 84 6.73 16.56 11.00
C TRP A 84 5.97 17.61 10.16
N LEU A 85 5.77 17.34 8.87
CA LEU A 85 5.06 18.22 7.95
C LEU A 85 3.62 18.47 8.40
N ILE A 86 2.90 17.43 8.84
CA ILE A 86 1.54 17.53 9.38
C ILE A 86 1.51 18.47 10.61
N ARG A 87 2.50 18.37 11.50
CA ARG A 87 2.59 19.24 12.68
C ARG A 87 2.81 20.70 12.33
N VAL A 88 3.54 20.99 11.24
CA VAL A 88 3.87 22.36 10.83
C VAL A 88 2.72 23.02 10.08
N VAL A 89 2.16 22.32 9.05
CA VAL A 89 1.19 22.94 8.14
C VAL A 89 -0.25 22.38 8.26
N GLY A 90 -0.42 21.28 8.99
CA GLY A 90 -1.72 20.60 9.21
C GLY A 90 -2.16 19.68 8.08
N TYR A 91 -3.12 18.79 8.40
CA TYR A 91 -3.63 17.79 7.45
C TYR A 91 -4.18 18.36 6.14
N PRO A 92 -5.03 19.42 6.14
CA PRO A 92 -5.59 19.92 4.89
C PRO A 92 -4.54 20.36 3.88
N ALA A 93 -3.50 21.08 4.35
CA ALA A 93 -2.43 21.57 3.49
C ALA A 93 -1.54 20.44 2.98
N VAL A 94 -1.21 19.46 3.86
CA VAL A 94 -0.42 18.29 3.47
C VAL A 94 -1.17 17.48 2.41
N MET A 95 -2.43 17.12 2.66
CA MET A 95 -3.20 16.29 1.73
C MET A 95 -3.48 17.00 0.41
N ALA A 96 -3.79 18.31 0.44
CA ALA A 96 -4.00 19.09 -0.79
C ALA A 96 -2.71 19.21 -1.61
N GLY A 97 -1.60 19.60 -0.98
CA GLY A 97 -0.30 19.69 -1.66
C GLY A 97 0.18 18.36 -2.20
N ALA A 98 0.04 17.30 -1.41
CA ALA A 98 0.40 15.94 -1.78
C ALA A 98 -0.45 15.42 -2.97
N GLY A 99 -1.76 15.69 -2.98
CA GLY A 99 -2.64 15.35 -4.11
C GLY A 99 -2.22 16.03 -5.41
N ILE A 100 -1.89 17.33 -5.35
CA ILE A 100 -1.36 18.08 -6.50
C ILE A 100 -0.05 17.46 -6.99
N MET A 101 0.90 17.21 -6.09
CA MET A 101 2.21 16.63 -6.43
C MET A 101 2.07 15.23 -7.04
N LEU A 102 1.06 14.46 -6.63
CA LEU A 102 0.86 13.09 -7.10
C LEU A 102 0.37 13.03 -8.55
N GLY A 103 -0.54 13.92 -8.96
CA GLY A 103 -1.19 13.80 -10.26
C GLY A 103 -0.85 14.91 -11.27
N LEU A 104 -0.79 16.17 -10.86
CA LEU A 104 -0.61 17.30 -11.79
C LEU A 104 0.73 17.26 -12.55
N PRO A 105 1.87 16.90 -11.94
CA PRO A 105 3.14 16.81 -12.67
C PRO A 105 3.15 15.78 -13.79
N ALA A 106 2.25 14.80 -13.78
CA ALA A 106 2.15 13.81 -14.85
C ALA A 106 1.79 14.42 -16.22
N LEU A 107 1.22 15.63 -16.26
CA LEU A 107 0.96 16.35 -17.51
C LEU A 107 2.26 16.70 -18.26
N VAL A 108 3.39 16.80 -17.58
CA VAL A 108 4.69 17.07 -18.21
C VAL A 108 5.10 15.93 -19.14
N TYR A 109 4.67 14.70 -18.84
CA TYR A 109 4.92 13.54 -19.71
C TYR A 109 4.29 13.64 -21.10
N LEU A 110 3.33 14.56 -21.31
CA LEU A 110 2.76 14.86 -22.64
C LEU A 110 3.74 15.60 -23.54
N VAL A 111 4.70 16.31 -22.93
CA VAL A 111 5.66 17.16 -23.65
C VAL A 111 7.03 16.49 -23.74
N ASP A 112 7.47 15.88 -22.63
CA ASP A 112 8.79 15.27 -22.53
C ASP A 112 8.78 14.05 -21.61
N MET A 113 9.20 12.90 -22.14
CA MET A 113 9.41 11.65 -21.42
C MET A 113 10.88 11.23 -21.40
N SER A 114 11.81 12.17 -21.62
CA SER A 114 13.25 11.90 -21.49
C SER A 114 13.57 11.35 -20.09
N PRO A 115 14.58 10.48 -19.93
CA PRO A 115 14.87 9.84 -18.65
C PRO A 115 15.02 10.81 -17.47
N PRO A 116 15.69 11.97 -17.57
CA PRO A 116 15.78 12.93 -16.46
C PRO A 116 14.42 13.50 -16.05
N VAL A 117 13.56 13.85 -17.02
CA VAL A 117 12.21 14.37 -16.76
C VAL A 117 11.34 13.29 -16.16
N LEU A 118 11.35 12.08 -16.74
CA LEU A 118 10.60 10.93 -16.23
C LEU A 118 10.92 10.68 -14.76
N LEU A 119 12.20 10.60 -14.41
CA LEU A 119 12.62 10.32 -13.03
C LEU A 119 12.38 11.50 -12.09
N GLY A 120 12.59 12.74 -12.55
CA GLY A 120 12.28 13.93 -11.76
C GLY A 120 10.81 14.04 -11.40
N ILE A 121 9.91 13.79 -12.34
CA ILE A 121 8.46 13.75 -12.11
C ILE A 121 8.09 12.55 -11.21
N ALA A 122 8.75 11.39 -11.38
CA ALA A 122 8.53 10.24 -10.49
C ALA A 122 8.87 10.57 -9.03
N VAL A 123 9.96 11.33 -8.76
CA VAL A 123 10.30 11.82 -7.41
C VAL A 123 9.17 12.69 -6.86
N LEU A 124 8.73 13.73 -7.60
CA LEU A 124 7.66 14.63 -7.15
C LEU A 124 6.38 13.87 -6.82
N ARG A 125 5.97 12.97 -7.71
CA ARG A 125 4.76 12.14 -7.53
C ARG A 125 4.91 11.19 -6.35
N GLY A 126 6.09 10.57 -6.17
CA GLY A 126 6.40 9.71 -5.04
C GLY A 126 6.33 10.46 -3.70
N MET A 127 6.86 11.68 -3.66
CA MET A 127 6.72 12.56 -2.46
C MET A 127 5.25 12.82 -2.13
N GLY A 128 4.42 13.12 -3.14
CA GLY A 128 2.98 13.28 -2.96
C GLY A 128 2.33 12.02 -2.38
N PHE A 129 2.61 10.85 -2.95
CA PHE A 129 2.04 9.59 -2.49
C PHE A 129 2.44 9.25 -1.06
N GLY A 130 3.72 9.39 -0.71
CA GLY A 130 4.22 9.15 0.64
C GLY A 130 3.58 10.06 1.69
N ALA A 131 3.33 11.32 1.35
CA ALA A 131 2.66 12.25 2.25
C ALA A 131 1.17 11.88 2.44
N VAL A 132 0.45 11.49 1.36
CA VAL A 132 -0.96 11.08 1.46
C VAL A 132 -1.12 9.83 2.33
N THR A 133 -0.35 8.78 2.09
CA THR A 133 -0.50 7.48 2.79
C THR A 133 -0.31 7.59 4.31
N VAL A 134 0.59 8.44 4.77
CA VAL A 134 0.77 8.70 6.20
C VAL A 134 -0.32 9.63 6.72
N ALA A 135 -0.65 10.71 5.98
CA ALA A 135 -1.61 11.70 6.44
C ALA A 135 -3.03 11.10 6.58
N GLU A 136 -3.48 10.26 5.62
CA GLU A 136 -4.82 9.67 5.66
C GLU A 136 -5.02 8.75 6.85
N SER A 137 -4.05 7.87 7.12
CA SER A 137 -4.13 6.91 8.22
C SER A 137 -4.11 7.61 9.59
N ALA A 138 -3.29 8.64 9.74
CA ALA A 138 -3.25 9.46 10.96
C ALA A 138 -4.54 10.29 11.12
N LEU A 139 -5.03 10.90 10.04
CA LEU A 139 -6.24 11.72 10.06
C LEU A 139 -7.47 10.91 10.46
N ILE A 140 -7.66 9.72 9.90
CA ILE A 140 -8.79 8.84 10.23
C ILE A 140 -8.82 8.52 11.74
N ALA A 141 -7.66 8.32 12.36
CA ALA A 141 -7.57 8.08 13.80
C ALA A 141 -7.96 9.32 14.64
N GLU A 142 -7.82 10.52 14.07
CA GLU A 142 -8.17 11.79 14.75
C GLU A 142 -9.61 12.24 14.52
N LEU A 143 -10.27 11.79 13.47
CA LEU A 143 -11.64 12.20 13.12
C LEU A 143 -12.73 11.47 13.90
N VAL A 144 -12.42 10.33 14.53
CA VAL A 144 -13.42 9.49 15.19
C VAL A 144 -12.94 9.03 16.57
N PRO A 145 -13.87 8.74 17.52
CA PRO A 145 -13.50 8.15 18.79
C PRO A 145 -12.98 6.72 18.61
N ARG A 146 -12.15 6.25 19.56
CA ARG A 146 -11.48 4.93 19.49
C ARG A 146 -12.45 3.77 19.20
N ARG A 147 -13.67 3.80 19.76
CA ARG A 147 -14.71 2.76 19.53
C ARG A 147 -15.19 2.66 18.08
N LEU A 148 -15.03 3.71 17.28
CA LEU A 148 -15.41 3.75 15.86
C LEU A 148 -14.23 3.60 14.89
N MET A 149 -13.00 3.46 15.39
CA MET A 149 -11.77 3.40 14.58
C MET A 149 -11.80 2.22 13.58
N GLY A 150 -12.32 1.05 13.98
CA GLY A 150 -12.46 -0.08 13.06
C GLY A 150 -13.37 0.23 11.87
N ASN A 151 -14.49 0.91 12.11
CA ASN A 151 -15.43 1.27 11.04
C ASN A 151 -14.86 2.36 10.11
N SER A 152 -14.11 3.33 10.66
CA SER A 152 -13.49 4.37 9.85
C SER A 152 -12.33 3.84 9.01
N SER A 153 -11.53 2.93 9.56
CA SER A 153 -10.48 2.23 8.80
C SER A 153 -11.07 1.34 7.70
N ALA A 154 -12.22 0.70 7.95
CA ALA A 154 -12.93 -0.06 6.93
C ALA A 154 -13.46 0.85 5.81
N ALA A 155 -14.01 2.03 6.14
CA ALA A 155 -14.47 3.01 5.16
C ALA A 155 -13.29 3.52 4.29
N LEU A 156 -12.14 3.82 4.92
CA LEU A 156 -10.91 4.21 4.22
C LEU A 156 -10.44 3.10 3.27
N GLY A 157 -10.31 1.88 3.78
CA GLY A 157 -9.91 0.72 2.97
C GLY A 157 -10.85 0.45 1.80
N THR A 158 -12.17 0.70 1.99
CA THR A 158 -13.18 0.60 0.92
C THR A 158 -12.96 1.68 -0.13
N ALA A 159 -12.72 2.93 0.26
CA ALA A 159 -12.44 4.02 -0.69
C ALA A 159 -11.20 3.73 -1.53
N VAL A 160 -10.11 3.26 -0.91
CA VAL A 160 -8.88 2.82 -1.60
C VAL A 160 -9.18 1.66 -2.54
N GLY A 161 -9.88 0.61 -2.08
CA GLY A 161 -10.19 -0.57 -2.89
C GLY A 161 -11.06 -0.25 -4.10
N VAL A 162 -12.09 0.58 -3.94
CA VAL A 162 -12.95 1.03 -5.05
C VAL A 162 -12.16 1.90 -6.03
N ALA A 163 -11.30 2.80 -5.54
CA ALA A 163 -10.43 3.59 -6.40
C ALA A 163 -9.52 2.71 -7.27
N GLN A 164 -8.90 1.69 -6.68
CA GLN A 164 -8.04 0.74 -7.39
C GLN A 164 -8.82 -0.08 -8.43
N LEU A 165 -9.99 -0.61 -8.04
CA LEU A 165 -10.83 -1.43 -8.92
C LEU A 165 -11.27 -0.68 -10.18
N ILE A 166 -11.56 0.62 -10.05
CA ILE A 166 -11.98 1.48 -11.16
C ILE A 166 -10.76 1.97 -11.95
N SER A 167 -9.72 2.45 -11.28
CA SER A 167 -8.67 3.22 -11.94
C SER A 167 -7.63 2.35 -12.65
N PHE A 168 -7.40 1.10 -12.23
CA PHE A 168 -6.52 0.18 -12.98
C PHE A 168 -7.03 -0.06 -14.41
N PRO A 169 -8.29 -0.52 -14.62
CA PRO A 169 -8.79 -0.72 -15.97
C PRO A 169 -8.96 0.60 -16.73
N LEU A 170 -9.38 1.65 -16.03
CA LEU A 170 -9.61 2.95 -16.64
C LEU A 170 -8.34 3.53 -17.27
N GLY A 171 -7.20 3.45 -16.57
CA GLY A 171 -5.94 3.97 -17.07
C GLY A 171 -5.49 3.31 -18.38
N LEU A 172 -5.47 1.99 -18.39
CA LEU A 172 -5.03 1.21 -19.55
C LEU A 172 -6.08 1.26 -20.69
N TRP A 173 -7.38 1.27 -20.36
CA TRP A 173 -8.42 1.46 -21.37
C TRP A 173 -8.33 2.84 -22.04
N LEU A 174 -8.15 3.91 -21.26
CA LEU A 174 -7.97 5.26 -21.81
C LEU A 174 -6.71 5.33 -22.68
N LEU A 175 -5.59 4.73 -22.24
CA LEU A 175 -4.36 4.72 -23.02
C LEU A 175 -4.59 4.06 -24.39
N ASN A 176 -5.20 2.88 -24.41
CA ASN A 176 -5.40 2.11 -25.62
C ASN A 176 -6.47 2.67 -26.57
N SER A 177 -7.53 3.32 -26.01
CA SER A 177 -8.66 3.81 -26.81
C SER A 177 -8.55 5.27 -27.20
N HIS A 178 -7.93 6.10 -26.38
CA HIS A 178 -7.92 7.56 -26.53
C HIS A 178 -6.52 8.16 -26.44
N GLY A 179 -5.51 7.37 -26.05
CA GLY A 179 -4.12 7.80 -25.96
C GLY A 179 -3.77 8.44 -24.62
N GLN A 180 -2.47 8.70 -24.47
CA GLN A 180 -1.85 9.15 -23.21
C GLN A 180 -2.38 10.49 -22.68
N ALA A 181 -2.80 11.40 -23.57
CA ALA A 181 -3.30 12.72 -23.18
C ALA A 181 -4.52 12.61 -22.26
N TRP A 182 -5.45 11.70 -22.55
CA TRP A 182 -6.61 11.47 -21.72
C TRP A 182 -6.26 10.89 -20.35
N VAL A 183 -5.31 9.96 -20.31
CA VAL A 183 -4.87 9.34 -19.05
C VAL A 183 -4.27 10.38 -18.10
N PHE A 184 -3.33 11.18 -18.60
CA PHE A 184 -2.67 12.20 -17.78
C PHE A 184 -3.62 13.34 -17.39
N SER A 185 -4.59 13.68 -18.26
CA SER A 185 -5.65 14.64 -17.93
C SER A 185 -6.56 14.12 -16.80
N VAL A 186 -6.97 12.86 -16.84
CA VAL A 186 -7.77 12.25 -15.76
C VAL A 186 -6.98 12.18 -14.44
N ALA A 187 -5.68 11.88 -14.49
CA ALA A 187 -4.82 11.93 -13.32
C ALA A 187 -4.74 13.35 -12.73
N ALA A 188 -4.64 14.38 -13.56
CA ALA A 188 -4.69 15.78 -13.15
C ALA A 188 -6.05 16.17 -12.55
N ILE A 189 -7.15 15.68 -13.11
CA ILE A 189 -8.51 15.88 -12.55
C ILE A 189 -8.60 15.24 -11.16
N TYR A 190 -8.14 14.00 -10.99
CA TYR A 190 -8.04 13.37 -9.66
C TYR A 190 -7.25 14.23 -8.69
N ALA A 191 -6.08 14.75 -9.11
CA ALA A 191 -5.26 15.62 -8.26
C ALA A 191 -6.01 16.87 -7.82
N VAL A 192 -6.68 17.58 -8.75
CA VAL A 192 -7.40 18.81 -8.45
C VAL A 192 -8.62 18.53 -7.57
N VAL A 193 -9.44 17.53 -7.91
CA VAL A 193 -10.65 17.18 -7.13
C VAL A 193 -10.27 16.70 -5.72
N GLY A 194 -9.26 15.82 -5.60
CA GLY A 194 -8.79 15.32 -4.31
C GLY A 194 -8.21 16.42 -3.43
N SER A 195 -7.44 17.34 -4.02
CA SER A 195 -6.86 18.49 -3.30
C SER A 195 -7.92 19.50 -2.91
N ALA A 196 -8.90 19.77 -3.76
CA ALA A 196 -10.06 20.59 -3.41
C ALA A 196 -10.85 19.97 -2.26
N ALA A 197 -11.12 18.66 -2.31
CA ALA A 197 -11.78 17.95 -1.21
C ALA A 197 -10.99 18.05 0.11
N ALA A 198 -9.65 17.91 0.05
CA ALA A 198 -8.79 18.03 1.22
C ALA A 198 -8.93 19.38 1.92
N TRP A 199 -9.31 20.43 1.22
CA TRP A 199 -9.51 21.76 1.79
C TRP A 199 -10.69 21.83 2.76
N TRP A 200 -11.67 20.92 2.65
CA TRP A 200 -12.79 20.83 3.60
C TRP A 200 -12.53 19.90 4.79
N ILE A 201 -11.32 19.33 4.89
CA ILE A 201 -10.90 18.61 6.08
C ILE A 201 -10.77 19.62 7.24
N PRO A 202 -11.30 19.30 8.44
CA PRO A 202 -11.20 20.19 9.60
C PRO A 202 -9.74 20.52 9.93
N TYR A 203 -9.45 21.76 10.24
CA TYR A 203 -8.12 22.16 10.70
C TYR A 203 -7.99 21.97 12.22
N GLN A 204 -6.83 21.57 12.68
CA GLN A 204 -6.55 21.50 14.11
C GLN A 204 -6.66 22.89 14.73
N SER A 205 -7.59 23.07 15.70
CA SER A 205 -7.70 24.30 16.47
C SER A 205 -6.46 24.46 17.35
N LYS A 206 -6.07 25.72 17.65
CA LYS A 206 -4.96 26.01 18.59
C LYS A 206 -5.19 25.36 19.96
N ALA A 207 -6.45 25.27 20.41
CA ALA A 207 -6.83 24.62 21.66
C ALA A 207 -6.54 23.12 21.64
N ARG A 208 -6.90 22.40 20.57
CA ARG A 208 -6.62 20.96 20.45
C ARG A 208 -5.12 20.66 20.32
N LYS A 209 -4.37 21.57 19.69
CA LYS A 209 -2.91 21.46 19.63
C LYS A 209 -2.29 21.62 21.02
N ALA A 210 -2.77 22.58 21.82
CA ALA A 210 -2.33 22.80 23.19
C ALA A 210 -2.67 21.62 24.11
N ASP A 211 -3.89 21.03 23.98
CA ASP A 211 -4.29 19.83 24.71
C ASP A 211 -3.42 18.62 24.35
N GLN A 212 -3.10 18.48 23.08
CA GLN A 212 -2.26 17.37 22.59
C GLN A 212 -0.80 17.54 23.03
N ASP A 213 -0.28 18.77 23.01
CA ASP A 213 1.05 19.10 23.50
C ASP A 213 1.14 18.91 25.03
N ALA A 214 0.09 19.27 25.79
CA ALA A 214 -0.01 19.00 27.24
C ALA A 214 -0.05 17.51 27.55
N LEU A 215 -0.86 16.71 26.84
CA LEU A 215 -0.90 15.25 26.99
C LEU A 215 0.43 14.58 26.66
N LEU A 216 1.14 15.08 25.64
CA LEU A 216 2.48 14.57 25.28
C LEU A 216 3.52 14.97 26.34
N ALA A 217 3.43 16.17 26.92
CA ALA A 217 4.28 16.61 28.01
C ALA A 217 4.06 15.76 29.28
N ASP A 218 2.79 15.50 29.64
CA ASP A 218 2.42 14.64 30.77
C ASP A 218 2.87 13.17 30.55
N ALA A 219 2.68 12.64 29.33
CA ALA A 219 3.16 11.29 28.99
C ALA A 219 4.70 11.21 29.01
N THR A 220 5.40 12.28 28.66
CA THR A 220 6.85 12.37 28.71
C THR A 220 7.33 12.48 30.15
N ALA A 221 6.64 13.28 30.98
CA ALA A 221 6.93 13.42 32.41
C ALA A 221 6.68 12.11 33.17
N ALA A 222 5.55 11.41 32.87
CA ALA A 222 5.26 10.10 33.44
C ALA A 222 6.30 9.04 33.05
N ARG A 223 6.78 9.03 31.80
CA ARG A 223 7.88 8.16 31.35
C ARG A 223 9.22 8.47 32.05
N SER A 224 9.47 9.74 32.33
CA SER A 224 10.69 10.15 33.06
C SER A 224 10.63 9.75 34.54
N ALA A 225 9.43 9.75 35.14
CA ALA A 225 9.22 9.26 36.50
C ALA A 225 9.29 7.72 36.59
N ASP A 226 8.75 7.01 35.60
CA ASP A 226 8.76 5.54 35.52
C ASP A 226 10.17 4.97 35.26
N ASN A 227 11.05 5.73 34.60
CA ASN A 227 12.45 5.34 34.38
C ASN A 227 13.32 5.32 35.65
N LEU A 228 12.82 5.77 36.79
CA LEU A 228 13.50 5.71 38.07
C LEU A 228 13.24 4.41 38.88
N GLU A 229 12.27 3.58 38.46
CA GLU A 229 11.92 2.30 39.12
C GLU A 229 12.10 1.04 38.26
N VAL A 230 12.75 1.08 37.10
CA VAL A 230 12.87 -0.13 36.25
C VAL A 230 13.99 -1.04 36.76
N SER A 231 13.64 -1.88 37.71
CA SER A 231 14.29 -3.17 38.00
C SER A 231 14.23 -4.07 36.75
N ALA A 232 15.38 -4.50 36.26
CA ALA A 232 15.67 -5.68 35.43
C ALA A 232 14.52 -6.35 34.66
N ALA A 233 13.78 -5.62 33.81
CA ALA A 233 12.94 -6.23 32.78
C ALA A 233 13.85 -6.84 31.67
N PRO A 234 13.50 -8.00 31.09
CA PRO A 234 14.26 -8.60 30.01
C PRO A 234 14.44 -7.58 28.89
N ILE A 235 15.68 -7.42 28.37
CA ILE A 235 15.98 -6.50 27.28
C ILE A 235 15.04 -6.80 26.12
N PRO A 236 14.14 -5.86 25.71
CA PRO A 236 13.19 -6.13 24.65
C PRO A 236 13.96 -6.48 23.38
N ALA A 237 13.57 -7.56 22.72
CA ALA A 237 14.14 -7.93 21.43
C ALA A 237 14.10 -6.71 20.51
N ALA A 238 15.21 -6.42 19.82
CA ALA A 238 15.30 -5.26 18.95
C ALA A 238 14.13 -5.26 17.96
N THR A 239 13.41 -4.15 17.83
CA THR A 239 12.17 -4.00 17.03
C THR A 239 12.29 -4.59 15.63
N TRP A 240 13.48 -4.43 14.99
CA TRP A 240 13.72 -4.97 13.66
C TRP A 240 13.70 -6.51 13.60
N LYS A 241 14.10 -7.21 14.69
CA LYS A 241 14.03 -8.68 14.75
C LYS A 241 12.60 -9.19 14.80
N LEU A 242 11.72 -8.46 15.47
CA LEU A 242 10.30 -8.80 15.55
C LEU A 242 9.57 -8.51 14.23
N ALA A 243 9.99 -7.47 13.53
CA ALA A 243 9.41 -7.06 12.26
C ALA A 243 9.99 -7.80 11.04
N ALA A 244 11.15 -8.47 11.16
CA ALA A 244 11.88 -9.03 10.02
C ALA A 244 11.05 -10.03 9.20
N VAL A 245 10.39 -10.99 9.85
CA VAL A 245 9.63 -12.03 9.14
C VAL A 245 8.37 -11.48 8.46
N PRO A 246 7.46 -10.75 9.17
CA PRO A 246 6.32 -10.14 8.51
C PRO A 246 6.75 -9.08 7.47
N GLY A 247 7.82 -8.33 7.72
CA GLY A 247 8.38 -7.39 6.75
C GLY A 247 8.89 -8.10 5.49
N LEU A 248 9.63 -9.19 5.62
CA LEU A 248 10.08 -9.98 4.47
C LEU A 248 8.90 -10.55 3.67
N ALA A 249 7.86 -11.04 4.34
CA ALA A 249 6.68 -11.58 3.67
C ALA A 249 5.96 -10.52 2.83
N ILE A 250 5.71 -9.32 3.41
CA ILE A 250 5.04 -8.23 2.70
C ILE A 250 5.94 -7.65 1.60
N GLY A 251 7.25 -7.49 1.83
CA GLY A 251 8.19 -7.01 0.82
C GLY A 251 8.31 -7.94 -0.38
N ALA A 252 8.37 -9.26 -0.14
CA ALA A 252 8.44 -10.27 -1.21
C ALA A 252 7.17 -10.31 -2.06
N ILE A 253 5.99 -10.27 -1.44
CA ILE A 253 4.73 -10.25 -2.21
C ILE A 253 4.54 -8.91 -2.94
N ALA A 254 5.04 -7.80 -2.38
CA ALA A 254 5.05 -6.49 -3.03
C ALA A 254 5.97 -6.45 -4.26
N THR A 255 7.10 -7.17 -4.22
CA THR A 255 7.94 -7.41 -5.41
C THR A 255 7.16 -8.14 -6.51
N GLY A 256 6.37 -9.16 -6.16
CA GLY A 256 5.47 -9.82 -7.12
C GLY A 256 4.40 -8.88 -7.67
N PHE A 257 3.85 -7.99 -6.84
CA PHE A 257 2.93 -6.95 -7.31
C PHE A 257 3.60 -6.01 -8.32
N ALA A 258 4.87 -5.63 -8.10
CA ALA A 258 5.63 -4.84 -9.06
C ALA A 258 5.79 -5.57 -10.41
N ALA A 259 5.97 -6.91 -10.42
CA ALA A 259 6.02 -7.69 -11.66
C ALA A 259 4.71 -7.54 -12.46
N PHE A 260 3.56 -7.73 -11.82
CA PHE A 260 2.26 -7.61 -12.49
C PHE A 260 1.95 -6.17 -12.92
N SER A 261 2.13 -5.19 -12.04
CA SER A 261 1.77 -3.80 -12.30
C SER A 261 2.64 -3.11 -13.35
N THR A 262 3.91 -3.54 -13.48
CA THR A 262 4.87 -2.91 -14.38
C THR A 262 5.02 -3.68 -15.70
N PHE A 263 5.01 -5.02 -15.66
CA PHE A 263 5.45 -5.82 -16.80
C PHE A 263 4.36 -6.68 -17.44
N LEU A 264 3.17 -6.86 -16.81
CA LEU A 264 2.12 -7.67 -17.43
C LEU A 264 1.62 -7.05 -18.74
N ALA A 265 1.31 -5.74 -18.76
CA ALA A 265 0.80 -5.07 -19.93
C ALA A 265 1.79 -5.12 -21.11
N PRO A 266 3.06 -4.69 -20.98
CA PRO A 266 4.00 -4.75 -22.08
C PRO A 266 4.34 -6.19 -22.51
N ALA A 267 4.36 -7.16 -21.60
CA ALA A 267 4.60 -8.55 -21.94
C ALA A 267 3.49 -9.14 -22.81
N VAL A 268 2.23 -8.79 -22.53
CA VAL A 268 1.08 -9.26 -23.32
C VAL A 268 1.03 -8.53 -24.67
N GLU A 269 1.34 -7.23 -24.72
CA GLU A 269 1.43 -6.50 -25.98
C GLU A 269 2.46 -7.09 -26.95
N ALA A 270 3.58 -7.57 -26.42
CA ALA A 270 4.60 -8.22 -27.21
C ALA A 270 4.17 -9.59 -27.78
N ILE A 271 3.13 -10.25 -27.18
CA ILE A 271 2.64 -11.55 -27.62
C ILE A 271 1.45 -11.39 -28.59
N ASP A 272 0.41 -10.65 -28.19
CA ASP A 272 -0.83 -10.57 -28.97
C ASP A 272 -1.54 -9.22 -28.72
N LEU A 273 -1.40 -8.30 -29.66
CA LEU A 273 -2.02 -6.99 -29.61
C LEU A 273 -3.56 -7.02 -29.61
N THR A 274 -4.16 -8.08 -30.14
CA THR A 274 -5.63 -8.16 -30.27
C THR A 274 -6.35 -8.30 -28.92
N VAL A 275 -5.71 -8.99 -27.96
CA VAL A 275 -6.23 -9.21 -26.60
C VAL A 275 -5.49 -8.39 -25.54
N ALA A 276 -4.40 -7.74 -25.90
CA ALA A 276 -3.55 -6.97 -24.98
C ALA A 276 -4.35 -5.90 -24.21
N ALA A 277 -5.19 -5.15 -24.92
CA ALA A 277 -6.01 -4.11 -24.31
C ALA A 277 -6.97 -4.67 -23.23
N LEU A 278 -7.59 -5.84 -23.50
CA LEU A 278 -8.46 -6.51 -22.54
C LEU A 278 -7.69 -6.99 -21.31
N ILE A 279 -6.56 -7.68 -21.51
CA ILE A 279 -5.76 -8.24 -20.42
C ILE A 279 -5.17 -7.10 -19.58
N SER A 280 -4.65 -6.05 -20.22
CA SER A 280 -4.09 -4.90 -19.55
C SER A 280 -5.14 -4.16 -18.72
N ALA A 281 -6.33 -3.92 -19.28
CA ALA A 281 -7.40 -3.22 -18.58
C ALA A 281 -8.03 -4.06 -17.44
N ALA A 282 -8.28 -5.35 -17.66
CA ALA A 282 -9.00 -6.18 -16.70
C ALA A 282 -8.08 -7.01 -15.77
N GLY A 283 -6.86 -7.34 -16.19
CA GLY A 283 -5.95 -8.21 -15.42
C GLY A 283 -5.62 -7.67 -14.02
N LEU A 284 -5.28 -6.38 -13.93
CA LEU A 284 -5.00 -5.74 -12.63
C LEU A 284 -6.29 -5.55 -11.80
N SER A 285 -7.46 -5.45 -12.43
CA SER A 285 -8.74 -5.43 -11.71
C SER A 285 -9.08 -6.79 -11.13
N VAL A 286 -8.83 -7.88 -11.86
CA VAL A 286 -8.94 -9.25 -11.35
C VAL A 286 -7.99 -9.44 -10.16
N LEU A 287 -6.73 -9.01 -10.29
CA LEU A 287 -5.76 -9.03 -9.21
C LEU A 287 -6.28 -8.26 -7.97
N GLY A 288 -6.74 -7.02 -8.15
CA GLY A 288 -7.24 -6.17 -7.08
C GLY A 288 -8.51 -6.71 -6.41
N GLY A 289 -9.46 -7.24 -7.18
CA GLY A 289 -10.67 -7.88 -6.67
C GLY A 289 -10.34 -9.13 -5.83
N MET A 290 -9.44 -9.97 -6.30
CA MET A 290 -8.98 -11.16 -5.58
C MET A 290 -8.12 -10.81 -4.36
N GLN A 291 -7.33 -9.73 -4.42
CA GLN A 291 -6.63 -9.16 -3.27
C GLN A 291 -7.61 -8.73 -2.17
N MET A 292 -8.68 -8.04 -2.52
CA MET A 292 -9.72 -7.65 -1.57
C MET A 292 -10.37 -8.88 -0.93
N LEU A 293 -10.69 -9.90 -1.72
CA LEU A 293 -11.22 -11.17 -1.22
C LEU A 293 -10.23 -11.85 -0.25
N GLY A 294 -8.94 -11.89 -0.59
CA GLY A 294 -7.88 -12.42 0.26
C GLY A 294 -7.80 -11.72 1.62
N ARG A 295 -7.88 -10.39 1.63
CA ARG A 295 -7.91 -9.60 2.88
C ARG A 295 -9.13 -9.93 3.74
N ILE A 296 -10.31 -10.07 3.14
CA ILE A 296 -11.55 -10.44 3.86
C ILE A 296 -11.42 -11.84 4.47
N ILE A 297 -10.92 -12.80 3.70
CA ILE A 297 -10.71 -14.18 4.17
C ILE A 297 -9.73 -14.19 5.35
N ALA A 298 -8.56 -13.53 5.21
CA ALA A 298 -7.56 -13.48 6.27
C ALA A 298 -8.11 -12.82 7.54
N GLY A 299 -8.77 -11.68 7.42
CA GLY A 299 -9.36 -10.97 8.56
C GLY A 299 -10.39 -11.82 9.30
N ARG A 300 -11.31 -12.48 8.58
CA ARG A 300 -12.31 -13.38 9.19
C ARG A 300 -11.68 -14.62 9.83
N TYR A 301 -10.64 -15.16 9.22
CA TYR A 301 -9.96 -16.34 9.74
C TYR A 301 -9.22 -16.01 11.05
N THR A 302 -8.48 -14.91 11.09
CA THR A 302 -7.75 -14.45 12.28
C THR A 302 -8.71 -14.12 13.43
N MET A 303 -9.84 -13.46 13.16
CA MET A 303 -10.86 -13.22 14.19
C MET A 303 -11.42 -14.51 14.79
N LYS A 304 -11.55 -15.60 14.02
CA LYS A 304 -12.05 -16.89 14.52
C LYS A 304 -10.99 -17.67 15.30
N ARG A 305 -9.71 -17.53 14.95
CA ARG A 305 -8.60 -18.30 15.55
C ARG A 305 -7.91 -17.59 16.69
N GLY A 306 -8.00 -16.26 16.76
CA GLY A 306 -7.34 -15.43 17.76
C GLY A 306 -5.82 -15.26 17.58
N GLU A 307 -5.25 -15.75 16.49
CA GLU A 307 -3.80 -15.69 16.20
C GLU A 307 -3.55 -15.33 14.74
N ALA A 308 -2.61 -14.42 14.46
CA ALA A 308 -2.17 -14.08 13.11
C ALA A 308 -1.07 -15.01 12.58
N GLY A 309 -0.78 -14.90 11.28
CA GLY A 309 0.31 -15.60 10.60
C GLY A 309 -0.07 -16.98 10.04
N HIS A 310 -1.29 -17.48 10.28
CA HIS A 310 -1.70 -18.80 9.82
C HIS A 310 -1.80 -18.90 8.29
N LEU A 311 -2.32 -17.87 7.66
CA LEU A 311 -2.52 -17.80 6.22
C LEU A 311 -1.35 -17.16 5.46
N ALA A 312 -0.34 -16.61 6.13
CA ALA A 312 0.80 -15.97 5.48
C ALA A 312 1.54 -16.93 4.53
N GLY A 313 1.80 -18.18 4.97
CA GLY A 313 2.43 -19.20 4.13
C GLY A 313 1.57 -19.63 2.94
N ILE A 314 0.25 -19.78 3.15
CA ILE A 314 -0.70 -20.12 2.07
C ILE A 314 -0.75 -18.96 1.07
N GLY A 315 -0.82 -17.71 1.58
CA GLY A 315 -0.82 -16.52 0.75
C GLY A 315 0.43 -16.38 -0.11
N LEU A 316 1.62 -16.61 0.46
CA LEU A 316 2.87 -16.64 -0.31
C LEU A 316 2.85 -17.77 -1.35
N GLY A 317 2.36 -18.97 -1.00
CA GLY A 317 2.21 -20.09 -1.94
C GLY A 317 1.31 -19.73 -3.13
N CYS A 318 0.14 -19.12 -2.89
CA CYS A 318 -0.72 -18.60 -3.96
C CYS A 318 0.00 -17.53 -4.80
N GLY A 319 0.70 -16.59 -4.15
CA GLY A 319 1.47 -15.57 -4.86
C GLY A 319 2.55 -16.16 -5.77
N ILE A 320 3.32 -17.10 -5.27
CA ILE A 320 4.35 -17.83 -6.04
C ILE A 320 3.72 -18.57 -7.22
N THR A 321 2.61 -19.27 -6.99
CA THR A 321 1.89 -20.01 -8.05
C THR A 321 1.42 -19.06 -9.15
N GLY A 322 0.84 -17.91 -8.80
CA GLY A 322 0.44 -16.87 -9.78
C GLY A 322 1.61 -16.32 -10.58
N LEU A 323 2.76 -16.08 -9.94
CA LEU A 323 3.96 -15.60 -10.61
C LEU A 323 4.56 -16.64 -11.56
N ILE A 324 4.64 -17.91 -11.13
CA ILE A 324 5.12 -19.00 -11.98
C ILE A 324 4.20 -19.18 -13.20
N LEU A 325 2.88 -19.16 -12.98
CA LEU A 325 1.90 -19.28 -14.05
C LEU A 325 2.02 -18.14 -15.06
N ALA A 326 2.21 -16.88 -14.59
CA ALA A 326 2.44 -15.75 -15.47
C ALA A 326 3.74 -15.90 -16.28
N GLY A 327 4.83 -16.30 -15.63
CA GLY A 327 6.11 -16.56 -16.32
C GLY A 327 6.01 -17.66 -17.38
N ILE A 328 5.32 -18.78 -17.08
CA ILE A 328 5.07 -19.87 -18.06
C ILE A 328 4.20 -19.35 -19.21
N LEU A 329 3.13 -18.61 -18.91
CA LEU A 329 2.24 -18.06 -19.93
C LEU A 329 2.99 -17.15 -20.92
N ILE A 330 3.84 -16.26 -20.40
CA ILE A 330 4.65 -15.36 -21.23
C ILE A 330 5.68 -16.15 -22.04
N ALA A 331 6.30 -17.17 -21.46
CA ALA A 331 7.29 -18.03 -22.16
C ALA A 331 6.67 -18.89 -23.27
N LEU A 332 5.45 -19.40 -23.07
CA LEU A 332 4.74 -20.19 -24.08
C LEU A 332 4.09 -19.31 -25.15
N ALA A 333 3.87 -18.02 -24.85
CA ALA A 333 3.30 -17.04 -25.76
C ALA A 333 2.04 -17.50 -26.51
N PRO A 334 1.01 -18.09 -25.85
CA PRO A 334 -0.23 -18.47 -26.51
C PRO A 334 -0.96 -17.20 -26.98
N VAL A 335 -1.78 -17.32 -28.03
CA VAL A 335 -2.54 -16.19 -28.57
C VAL A 335 -4.04 -16.32 -28.28
N GLY A 336 -4.79 -15.22 -28.29
CA GLY A 336 -6.23 -15.18 -28.12
C GLY A 336 -6.73 -15.64 -26.75
N ILE A 337 -7.78 -16.45 -26.71
CA ILE A 337 -8.48 -16.86 -25.48
C ILE A 337 -7.57 -17.57 -24.47
N PRO A 338 -6.65 -18.48 -24.82
CA PRO A 338 -5.72 -19.08 -23.87
C PRO A 338 -4.85 -18.07 -23.15
N LEU A 339 -4.38 -17.03 -23.85
CA LEU A 339 -3.61 -15.93 -23.22
C LEU A 339 -4.46 -15.18 -22.21
N VAL A 340 -5.71 -14.82 -22.56
CA VAL A 340 -6.65 -14.13 -21.66
C VAL A 340 -6.94 -14.95 -20.41
N ALA A 341 -7.30 -16.22 -20.59
CA ALA A 341 -7.64 -17.10 -19.47
C ALA A 341 -6.44 -17.33 -18.54
N GLY A 342 -5.26 -17.56 -19.11
CA GLY A 342 -4.03 -17.74 -18.36
C GLY A 342 -3.61 -16.49 -17.59
N ALA A 343 -3.68 -15.31 -18.20
CA ALA A 343 -3.37 -14.04 -17.56
C ALA A 343 -4.32 -13.73 -16.39
N PHE A 344 -5.63 -13.94 -16.56
CA PHE A 344 -6.61 -13.74 -15.50
C PHE A 344 -6.47 -14.76 -14.37
N ALA A 345 -6.18 -16.02 -14.69
CA ALA A 345 -5.91 -17.04 -13.68
C ALA A 345 -4.65 -16.69 -12.86
N ALA A 346 -3.55 -16.32 -13.54
CA ALA A 346 -2.32 -15.93 -12.88
C ALA A 346 -2.51 -14.70 -11.98
N ALA A 347 -3.14 -13.63 -12.51
CA ALA A 347 -3.43 -12.41 -11.77
C ALA A 347 -4.40 -12.67 -10.59
N GLY A 348 -5.40 -13.51 -10.77
CA GLY A 348 -6.37 -13.84 -9.73
C GLY A 348 -5.76 -14.65 -8.59
N ILE A 349 -4.98 -15.69 -8.90
CA ILE A 349 -4.29 -16.51 -7.89
C ILE A 349 -3.27 -15.67 -7.13
N PHE A 350 -2.49 -14.84 -7.84
CA PHE A 350 -1.55 -13.91 -7.22
C PHE A 350 -2.29 -12.91 -6.32
N GLY A 351 -3.35 -12.28 -6.82
CA GLY A 351 -4.14 -11.30 -6.08
C GLY A 351 -4.70 -11.86 -4.76
N LEU A 352 -5.26 -13.08 -4.80
CA LEU A 352 -5.72 -13.76 -3.58
C LEU A 352 -4.59 -13.92 -2.56
N GLY A 353 -3.45 -14.46 -3.00
CA GLY A 353 -2.26 -14.62 -2.16
C GLY A 353 -1.75 -13.30 -1.60
N PHE A 354 -1.73 -12.27 -2.44
CA PHE A 354 -1.33 -10.92 -2.08
C PHE A 354 -2.21 -10.35 -0.95
N GLY A 355 -3.54 -10.47 -1.06
CA GLY A 355 -4.47 -10.02 -0.02
C GLY A 355 -4.31 -10.77 1.30
N LEU A 356 -4.10 -12.09 1.25
CA LEU A 356 -3.82 -12.91 2.44
C LEU A 356 -2.57 -12.43 3.16
N VAL A 357 -1.45 -12.27 2.43
CA VAL A 357 -0.16 -11.85 3.02
C VAL A 357 -0.24 -10.43 3.58
N GLN A 358 -0.87 -9.50 2.86
CA GLN A 358 -1.00 -8.12 3.31
C GLN A 358 -1.67 -8.01 4.68
N ASN A 359 -2.79 -8.73 4.88
CA ASN A 359 -3.51 -8.70 6.14
C ASN A 359 -2.75 -9.42 7.25
N GLU A 360 -2.23 -10.62 6.97
CA GLU A 360 -1.51 -11.43 7.95
C GLU A 360 -0.22 -10.75 8.42
N ALA A 361 0.56 -10.14 7.50
CA ALA A 361 1.79 -9.44 7.85
C ALA A 361 1.53 -8.23 8.76
N LEU A 362 0.46 -7.48 8.52
CA LEU A 362 0.07 -6.36 9.38
C LEU A 362 -0.32 -6.84 10.78
N LEU A 363 -1.15 -7.87 10.87
CA LEU A 363 -1.59 -8.44 12.15
C LEU A 363 -0.42 -9.05 12.92
N MET A 364 0.49 -9.77 12.23
CA MET A 364 1.72 -10.28 12.85
C MET A 364 2.60 -9.16 13.42
N LEU A 365 2.67 -7.99 12.76
CA LEU A 365 3.39 -6.84 13.29
C LEU A 365 2.71 -6.29 14.55
N PHE A 366 1.37 -6.21 14.57
CA PHE A 366 0.63 -5.78 15.75
C PHE A 366 0.78 -6.73 16.94
N GLU A 367 0.79 -8.05 16.69
CA GLU A 367 0.97 -9.06 17.76
C GLU A 367 2.41 -9.11 18.30
N ARG A 368 3.41 -8.86 17.44
CA ARG A 368 4.83 -8.97 17.83
C ARG A 368 5.41 -7.71 18.46
N LEU A 369 4.84 -6.56 18.15
CA LEU A 369 5.29 -5.28 18.68
C LEU A 369 4.46 -4.90 19.93
N PRO A 370 5.07 -4.22 20.92
CA PRO A 370 4.34 -3.69 22.06
C PRO A 370 3.17 -2.78 21.64
N ASN A 371 2.10 -2.77 22.41
CA ASN A 371 0.88 -2.00 22.10
C ASN A 371 1.14 -0.50 21.88
N GLU A 372 2.14 0.06 22.57
CA GLU A 372 2.56 1.47 22.43
C GLU A 372 3.20 1.75 21.05
N LYS A 373 3.60 0.69 20.32
CA LYS A 373 4.29 0.78 19.01
C LYS A 373 3.37 0.45 17.82
N THR A 374 2.05 0.49 17.98
CA THR A 374 1.09 0.19 16.91
C THR A 374 1.27 1.09 15.68
N THR A 375 1.52 2.39 15.88
CA THR A 375 1.81 3.32 14.79
C THR A 375 3.11 2.94 14.05
N LEU A 376 4.13 2.48 14.79
CA LEU A 376 5.37 2.01 14.19
C LEU A 376 5.15 0.72 13.39
N ALA A 377 4.29 -0.19 13.85
CA ALA A 377 3.93 -1.41 13.10
C ALA A 377 3.31 -1.07 11.74
N SER A 378 2.36 -0.13 11.71
CA SER A 378 1.74 0.34 10.46
C SER A 378 2.75 1.03 9.54
N ALA A 379 3.63 1.87 10.10
CA ALA A 379 4.68 2.53 9.33
C ALA A 379 5.67 1.52 8.72
N LEU A 380 6.13 0.53 9.49
CA LEU A 380 7.00 -0.53 9.01
C LEU A 380 6.34 -1.36 7.91
N TRP A 381 5.04 -1.64 8.04
CA TRP A 381 4.28 -2.36 7.02
C TRP A 381 4.25 -1.57 5.70
N ASN A 382 3.88 -0.28 5.73
CA ASN A 382 3.84 0.58 4.54
C ASN A 382 5.23 0.72 3.91
N MET A 383 6.24 1.08 4.71
CA MET A 383 7.61 1.25 4.22
C MET A 383 8.17 -0.03 3.58
N THR A 384 7.89 -1.19 4.16
CA THR A 384 8.38 -2.46 3.62
C THR A 384 7.62 -2.84 2.35
N PHE A 385 6.31 -2.59 2.29
CA PHE A 385 5.50 -2.76 1.08
C PHE A 385 6.01 -1.88 -0.06
N ASP A 386 6.17 -0.59 0.18
CA ASP A 386 6.61 0.38 -0.83
C ASP A 386 8.06 0.12 -1.27
N SER A 387 8.95 -0.24 -0.31
CA SER A 387 10.33 -0.65 -0.62
C SER A 387 10.37 -1.93 -1.46
N GLY A 388 9.54 -2.93 -1.11
CA GLY A 388 9.44 -4.18 -1.87
C GLY A 388 8.95 -3.95 -3.30
N THR A 389 7.96 -3.08 -3.47
CA THR A 389 7.46 -2.68 -4.79
C THR A 389 8.53 -1.92 -5.58
N GLY A 390 9.20 -0.95 -4.96
CA GLY A 390 10.20 -0.11 -5.64
C GLY A 390 11.47 -0.85 -6.01
N ILE A 391 12.10 -1.53 -5.05
CA ILE A 391 13.30 -2.35 -5.29
C ILE A 391 12.96 -3.47 -6.28
N GLY A 392 11.78 -4.10 -6.10
CA GLY A 392 11.27 -5.10 -7.00
C GLY A 392 11.18 -4.60 -8.43
N ALA A 393 10.54 -3.46 -8.67
CA ALA A 393 10.41 -2.89 -10.01
C ALA A 393 11.77 -2.64 -10.69
N ILE A 394 12.77 -2.15 -9.93
CA ILE A 394 14.13 -1.94 -10.47
C ILE A 394 14.78 -3.29 -10.84
N LEU A 395 14.84 -4.23 -9.90
CA LEU A 395 15.49 -5.52 -10.10
C LEU A 395 14.83 -6.30 -11.24
N LEU A 396 13.50 -6.31 -11.28
CA LEU A 396 12.75 -7.02 -12.31
C LEU A 396 12.85 -6.34 -13.67
N GLY A 397 12.96 -5.01 -13.71
CA GLY A 397 13.21 -4.24 -14.93
C GLY A 397 14.57 -4.54 -15.53
N ILE A 398 15.62 -4.64 -14.71
CA ILE A 398 16.95 -5.07 -15.15
C ILE A 398 16.89 -6.50 -15.71
N ALA A 399 16.20 -7.39 -15.03
CA ALA A 399 16.05 -8.78 -15.49
C ALA A 399 15.27 -8.89 -16.80
N ALA A 400 14.19 -8.13 -16.95
CA ALA A 400 13.39 -8.09 -18.18
C ALA A 400 14.21 -7.56 -19.37
N SER A 401 14.98 -6.49 -19.17
CA SER A 401 15.87 -5.93 -20.20
C SER A 401 17.02 -6.85 -20.57
N ALA A 402 17.60 -7.56 -19.61
CA ALA A 402 18.75 -8.42 -19.85
C ALA A 402 18.40 -9.75 -20.54
N PHE A 403 17.19 -10.24 -20.29
CA PHE A 403 16.75 -11.58 -20.75
C PHE A 403 15.43 -11.53 -21.51
N ALA A 404 14.30 -11.44 -20.77
CA ALA A 404 12.94 -11.33 -21.32
C ALA A 404 11.94 -11.07 -20.17
N PHE A 405 10.70 -10.69 -20.49
CA PHE A 405 9.65 -10.42 -19.50
C PHE A 405 9.34 -11.58 -18.54
N GLN A 406 9.38 -12.83 -19.02
CA GLN A 406 9.11 -13.99 -18.16
C GLN A 406 10.11 -14.12 -17.01
N GLN A 407 11.36 -13.65 -17.17
CA GLN A 407 12.36 -13.71 -16.12
C GLN A 407 12.00 -12.82 -14.93
N ALA A 408 11.35 -11.67 -15.15
CA ALA A 408 10.87 -10.83 -14.07
C ALA A 408 9.91 -11.59 -13.16
N PHE A 409 8.96 -12.35 -13.72
CA PHE A 409 8.00 -13.14 -12.95
C PHE A 409 8.66 -14.31 -12.22
N TRP A 410 9.63 -15.00 -12.85
CA TRP A 410 10.32 -16.12 -12.20
C TRP A 410 11.24 -15.67 -11.08
N ILE A 411 11.95 -14.54 -11.24
CA ILE A 411 12.78 -13.96 -10.17
C ILE A 411 11.90 -13.51 -9.00
N ALA A 412 10.75 -12.89 -9.26
CA ALA A 412 9.80 -12.54 -8.22
C ALA A 412 9.27 -13.80 -7.48
N ALA A 413 9.03 -14.90 -8.21
CA ALA A 413 8.66 -16.19 -7.63
C ALA A 413 9.77 -16.78 -6.74
N CYS A 414 11.04 -16.67 -7.14
CA CYS A 414 12.19 -17.09 -6.31
C CYS A 414 12.27 -16.26 -5.02
N ILE A 415 12.11 -14.95 -5.08
CA ILE A 415 12.07 -14.06 -3.91
C ILE A 415 10.90 -14.45 -2.99
N GLY A 416 9.71 -14.70 -3.54
CA GLY A 416 8.55 -15.19 -2.81
C GLY A 416 8.81 -16.55 -2.13
N THR A 417 9.49 -17.47 -2.82
CA THR A 417 9.86 -18.79 -2.28
C THR A 417 10.84 -18.68 -1.12
N PHE A 418 11.82 -17.79 -1.23
CA PHE A 418 12.73 -17.51 -0.12
C PHE A 418 11.96 -16.99 1.10
N ALA A 419 11.05 -16.02 0.91
CA ALA A 419 10.21 -15.50 1.99
C ALA A 419 9.31 -16.59 2.58
N LEU A 420 8.74 -17.48 1.78
CA LEU A 420 7.95 -18.62 2.24
C LEU A 420 8.76 -19.56 3.13
N CYS A 421 9.98 -19.89 2.74
CA CYS A 421 10.89 -20.71 3.55
C CYS A 421 11.16 -20.08 4.92
N VAL A 422 11.40 -18.74 4.95
CA VAL A 422 11.65 -18.00 6.19
C VAL A 422 10.39 -17.99 7.08
N VAL A 423 9.20 -17.75 6.52
CA VAL A 423 7.93 -17.77 7.26
C VAL A 423 7.64 -19.15 7.84
N ILE A 424 7.89 -20.21 7.09
CA ILE A 424 7.74 -21.59 7.59
C ILE A 424 8.74 -21.89 8.71
N ALA A 425 10.00 -21.51 8.53
CA ALA A 425 11.05 -21.70 9.55
C ALA A 425 10.71 -20.97 10.86
N ASP A 426 10.30 -19.71 10.78
CA ASP A 426 9.85 -18.91 11.93
C ASP A 426 8.72 -19.61 12.70
N ARG A 427 7.72 -20.12 11.97
CA ARG A 427 6.58 -20.83 12.57
C ARG A 427 6.99 -22.13 13.25
N VAL A 428 7.90 -22.90 12.65
CA VAL A 428 8.43 -24.13 13.24
C VAL A 428 9.21 -23.84 14.51
N VAL A 429 10.07 -22.83 14.48
CA VAL A 429 10.88 -22.41 15.65
C VAL A 429 9.96 -21.90 16.76
N GLY A 430 8.97 -21.05 16.44
CA GLY A 430 8.01 -20.55 17.42
C GLY A 430 7.25 -21.67 18.12
N ARG A 431 6.72 -22.63 17.38
CA ARG A 431 6.03 -23.82 17.94
C ARG A 431 6.94 -24.67 18.83
N ARG A 432 8.21 -24.85 18.47
CA ARG A 432 9.18 -25.59 19.30
C ARG A 432 9.46 -24.88 20.63
N ARG A 433 9.58 -23.55 20.62
CA ARG A 433 9.78 -22.76 21.86
C ARG A 433 8.58 -22.89 22.80
N LEU A 434 7.35 -22.76 22.30
CA LEU A 434 6.14 -22.92 23.11
C LEU A 434 6.02 -24.34 23.72
N ARG A 435 6.38 -25.40 22.98
CA ARG A 435 6.39 -26.77 23.50
C ARG A 435 7.50 -27.02 24.54
N GLY A 436 8.64 -26.33 24.39
CA GLY A 436 9.76 -26.45 25.33
C GLY A 436 9.51 -25.76 26.68
N THR A 437 8.64 -24.73 26.72
CA THR A 437 8.23 -24.05 27.95
C THR A 437 7.09 -24.77 28.68
N ALA A 438 6.36 -25.66 28.01
CA ALA A 438 5.31 -26.52 28.60
C ALA A 438 5.91 -27.83 29.17
N LYS A 439 7.04 -27.78 29.92
CA LYS A 439 7.50 -28.95 30.66
C LYS A 439 6.51 -29.25 31.79
N PRO A 440 6.05 -30.51 31.95
CA PRO A 440 5.15 -30.85 33.05
C PRO A 440 5.83 -30.55 34.38
N ALA A 441 5.06 -29.97 35.32
CA ALA A 441 5.47 -29.88 36.70
C ALA A 441 5.85 -31.27 37.20
N PRO A 442 6.96 -31.43 37.98
CA PRO A 442 7.30 -32.71 38.54
C PRO A 442 6.12 -33.21 39.37
N ALA A 443 5.70 -34.44 39.12
CA ALA A 443 4.68 -35.11 39.92
C ALA A 443 5.16 -35.05 41.38
N ALA A 444 4.36 -34.39 42.22
CA ALA A 444 4.58 -34.44 43.66
C ALA A 444 4.38 -35.89 44.09
N GLY A 445 5.53 -36.49 44.51
CA GLY A 445 5.54 -37.79 45.20
C GLY A 445 5.10 -37.64 46.64
#